data_82fe6486daca9bddf795caf3143e9b37
#
_entry.id   82fe6486daca9bddf795caf3143e9b37
#
_cell.length_a   1.000
_cell.length_b   1.000
_cell.length_c   1.000
_cell.angle_alpha   90.00
_cell.angle_beta   90.00
_cell.angle_gamma   90.00
#
_symmetry.space_group_name_H-M   'P 1'
#
loop_
_entity.id
_entity.type
_entity.pdbx_description
1 polymer ?
#
loop_
_entity_poly.entity_id
_entity_poly.type
_entity_poly.pdbx_seq_one_letter_code
_entity_poly.pdbx_strand_id
1 'polypeptide(L)'
;KGETYPDFPVECDEGKAVSDLAEMIRCKTVSDTDESKEDEAEFEKFEKLLPRLFPNVYRACTFIKPGKRSLLFHWKGKDDSVCRVLMAHYDVVSVEPSLWKKPAFEGILEEGVLWGRGTLDTKGTLNGVMQAAEKLIVEGFVPQNDIYLAFSGNEETNGYGAPDIVAYFKEKGIRPALVCDEGGAVVDKVFPGVSAPCALIGIAEKGLCNVRFSVEGKGGHASAPPPHTAVGK
;
A
#
# COMPACT_ATOMS: atom_id res chain seq x y z
N LYS A 1 11.59 20.55 25.66
CA LYS A 1 12.87 20.32 24.92
C LYS A 1 12.73 18.93 24.34
N GLY A 2 12.60 18.84 23.00
CA GLY A 2 12.55 17.55 22.31
C GLY A 2 13.87 16.79 22.49
N GLU A 3 13.81 15.49 22.69
CA GLU A 3 14.99 14.64 22.63
C GLU A 3 15.52 14.71 21.19
N THR A 4 16.80 15.04 21.05
CA THR A 4 17.49 14.94 19.76
C THR A 4 17.93 13.49 19.61
N TYR A 5 17.29 12.78 18.71
CA TYR A 5 17.77 11.47 18.31
C TYR A 5 19.01 11.62 17.44
N PRO A 6 20.02 10.77 17.59
CA PRO A 6 21.19 10.81 16.73
C PRO A 6 20.78 10.54 15.28
N ASP A 7 21.35 11.31 14.35
CA ASP A 7 21.24 10.99 12.92
C ASP A 7 21.91 9.63 12.66
N PHE A 8 21.10 8.69 12.17
CA PHE A 8 21.60 7.43 11.64
C PHE A 8 21.68 7.56 10.12
N PRO A 9 22.85 7.86 9.55
CA PRO A 9 22.98 7.89 8.10
C PRO A 9 22.66 6.50 7.56
N VAL A 10 21.63 6.40 6.75
CA VAL A 10 21.28 5.17 6.05
C VAL A 10 21.91 5.25 4.66
N GLU A 11 22.97 4.49 4.44
CA GLU A 11 23.49 4.29 3.10
C GLU A 11 22.55 3.36 2.33
N CYS A 12 22.05 3.80 1.18
CA CYS A 12 21.28 2.99 0.26
C CYS A 12 21.78 3.17 -1.17
N ASP A 13 21.58 2.17 -2.00
CA ASP A 13 21.79 2.30 -3.44
C ASP A 13 20.57 2.99 -4.06
N GLU A 14 20.63 4.33 -4.08
CA GLU A 14 19.54 5.16 -4.62
C GLU A 14 19.27 4.82 -6.08
N GLY A 15 20.29 4.56 -6.88
CA GLY A 15 20.16 4.22 -8.30
C GLY A 15 19.37 2.92 -8.49
N LYS A 16 19.71 1.89 -7.71
CA LYS A 16 18.96 0.63 -7.70
C LYS A 16 17.53 0.84 -7.21
N ALA A 17 17.32 1.55 -6.11
CA ALA A 17 16.00 1.77 -5.55
C ALA A 17 15.06 2.48 -6.55
N VAL A 18 15.56 3.51 -7.24
CA VAL A 18 14.78 4.23 -8.28
C VAL A 18 14.52 3.33 -9.48
N SER A 19 15.51 2.56 -9.94
CA SER A 19 15.36 1.63 -11.06
C SER A 19 14.34 0.54 -10.78
N ASP A 20 14.39 -0.05 -9.59
CA ASP A 20 13.47 -1.11 -9.16
C ASP A 20 12.03 -0.57 -9.05
N LEU A 21 11.86 0.63 -8.48
CA LEU A 21 10.56 1.28 -8.44
C LEU A 21 10.02 1.55 -9.85
N ALA A 22 10.86 2.03 -10.77
CA ALA A 22 10.45 2.26 -12.15
C ALA A 22 9.97 0.96 -12.82
N GLU A 23 10.62 -0.18 -12.55
CA GLU A 23 10.16 -1.50 -13.04
C GLU A 23 8.83 -1.92 -12.43
N MET A 24 8.62 -1.67 -11.13
CA MET A 24 7.33 -1.91 -10.47
C MET A 24 6.21 -1.05 -11.08
N ILE A 25 6.47 0.20 -11.41
CA ILE A 25 5.51 1.11 -12.04
C ILE A 25 5.07 0.58 -13.43
N ARG A 26 5.96 -0.11 -14.16
CA ARG A 26 5.64 -0.72 -15.47
C ARG A 26 4.73 -1.95 -15.37
N CYS A 27 4.42 -2.40 -14.18
CA CYS A 27 3.37 -3.40 -13.94
C CYS A 27 2.06 -2.64 -13.65
N LYS A 28 1.10 -2.73 -14.56
CA LYS A 28 -0.17 -1.99 -14.52
C LYS A 28 -1.18 -2.70 -13.61
N THR A 29 -0.85 -2.84 -12.35
CA THR A 29 -1.68 -3.53 -11.36
C THR A 29 -2.90 -2.69 -10.94
N VAL A 30 -3.73 -2.33 -11.91
CA VAL A 30 -4.95 -1.56 -11.69
C VAL A 30 -6.02 -2.48 -11.12
N SER A 31 -6.46 -2.20 -9.89
CA SER A 31 -7.57 -2.91 -9.26
C SER A 31 -8.93 -2.31 -9.66
N ASP A 32 -9.96 -3.13 -9.67
CA ASP A 32 -11.36 -2.74 -9.89
C ASP A 32 -12.26 -3.50 -8.92
N THR A 33 -13.35 -2.89 -8.49
CA THR A 33 -14.37 -3.55 -7.66
C THR A 33 -15.02 -4.73 -8.38
N ASP A 34 -14.98 -4.75 -9.70
CA ASP A 34 -15.33 -5.87 -10.57
C ASP A 34 -14.04 -6.54 -11.04
N GLU A 35 -13.59 -7.57 -10.34
CA GLU A 35 -12.34 -8.28 -10.65
C GLU A 35 -12.24 -8.79 -12.10
N SER A 36 -13.36 -8.94 -12.83
CA SER A 36 -13.34 -9.36 -14.23
C SER A 36 -12.74 -8.30 -15.17
N LYS A 37 -12.60 -7.07 -14.69
CA LYS A 37 -11.98 -5.96 -15.44
C LYS A 37 -10.49 -5.80 -15.14
N GLU A 38 -9.97 -6.53 -14.16
CA GLU A 38 -8.54 -6.51 -13.86
C GLU A 38 -7.72 -7.26 -14.91
N ASP A 39 -6.56 -6.74 -15.25
CA ASP A 39 -5.59 -7.46 -16.07
C ASP A 39 -4.73 -8.36 -15.19
N GLU A 40 -5.13 -9.63 -15.04
CA GLU A 40 -4.43 -10.61 -14.21
C GLU A 40 -2.96 -10.77 -14.61
N ALA A 41 -2.64 -10.64 -15.90
CA ALA A 41 -1.27 -10.77 -16.39
C ALA A 41 -0.34 -9.67 -15.83
N GLU A 42 -0.85 -8.48 -15.57
CA GLU A 42 -0.06 -7.39 -14.98
C GLU A 42 0.20 -7.65 -13.47
N PHE A 43 -0.75 -8.27 -12.75
CA PHE A 43 -0.51 -8.70 -11.37
C PHE A 43 0.50 -9.85 -11.31
N GLU A 44 0.36 -10.86 -12.17
CA GLU A 44 1.35 -11.94 -12.27
C GLU A 44 2.74 -11.43 -12.66
N LYS A 45 2.82 -10.46 -13.57
CA LYS A 45 4.07 -9.81 -13.96
C LYS A 45 4.73 -9.14 -12.77
N PHE A 46 3.96 -8.43 -11.94
CA PHE A 46 4.46 -7.81 -10.71
C PHE A 46 4.98 -8.87 -9.72
N GLU A 47 4.21 -9.92 -9.48
CA GLU A 47 4.62 -10.99 -8.58
C GLU A 47 5.90 -11.71 -9.05
N LYS A 48 6.04 -11.93 -10.36
CA LYS A 48 7.25 -12.52 -10.98
C LYS A 48 8.47 -11.56 -10.95
N LEU A 49 8.22 -10.26 -10.89
CA LEU A 49 9.27 -9.25 -10.80
C LEU A 49 9.95 -9.25 -9.42
N LEU A 50 9.19 -9.37 -8.34
CA LEU A 50 9.70 -9.23 -6.97
C LEU A 50 10.89 -10.14 -6.64
N PRO A 51 10.88 -11.46 -6.91
CA PRO A 51 12.03 -12.33 -6.60
C PRO A 51 13.30 -11.98 -7.40
N ARG A 52 13.17 -11.30 -8.56
CA ARG A 52 14.30 -10.80 -9.32
C ARG A 52 14.91 -9.55 -8.69
N LEU A 53 14.08 -8.65 -8.17
CA LEU A 53 14.52 -7.41 -7.52
C LEU A 53 15.05 -7.65 -6.11
N PHE A 54 14.45 -8.61 -5.36
CA PHE A 54 14.74 -8.87 -3.94
C PHE A 54 15.05 -10.35 -3.66
N PRO A 55 16.11 -10.91 -4.27
CA PRO A 55 16.40 -12.34 -4.17
C PRO A 55 16.79 -12.77 -2.76
N ASN A 56 17.36 -11.89 -1.94
CA ASN A 56 17.76 -12.23 -0.58
C ASN A 56 16.56 -12.23 0.38
N VAL A 57 15.58 -11.35 0.19
CA VAL A 57 14.30 -11.41 0.92
C VAL A 57 13.61 -12.74 0.63
N TYR A 58 13.51 -13.15 -0.65
CA TYR A 58 12.90 -14.44 -1.02
C TYR A 58 13.66 -15.66 -0.50
N ARG A 59 14.96 -15.53 -0.27
CA ARG A 59 15.79 -16.61 0.29
C ARG A 59 15.70 -16.70 1.80
N ALA A 60 15.67 -15.57 2.49
CA ALA A 60 15.77 -15.49 3.94
C ALA A 60 14.40 -15.51 4.65
N CYS A 61 13.36 -15.03 3.98
CA CYS A 61 12.01 -14.98 4.52
C CYS A 61 11.16 -16.15 4.00
N THR A 62 10.22 -16.59 4.84
CA THR A 62 9.18 -17.50 4.37
C THR A 62 8.14 -16.72 3.60
N PHE A 63 8.02 -16.97 2.30
CA PHE A 63 6.99 -16.37 1.47
C PHE A 63 5.68 -17.15 1.60
N ILE A 64 4.59 -16.44 1.84
CA ILE A 64 3.25 -16.96 2.07
C ILE A 64 2.29 -16.15 1.21
N LYS A 65 1.32 -16.82 0.58
CA LYS A 65 0.27 -16.19 -0.20
C LYS A 65 -1.09 -16.58 0.40
N PRO A 66 -1.58 -15.87 1.44
CA PRO A 66 -2.83 -16.21 2.12
C PRO A 66 -4.07 -16.14 1.21
N GLY A 67 -4.04 -15.27 0.21
CA GLY A 67 -5.10 -15.08 -0.78
C GLY A 67 -4.55 -14.65 -2.13
N LYS A 68 -5.47 -14.47 -3.09
CA LYS A 68 -5.12 -14.12 -4.48
C LYS A 68 -4.29 -12.84 -4.58
N ARG A 69 -4.63 -11.83 -3.77
CA ARG A 69 -4.02 -10.50 -3.75
C ARG A 69 -3.21 -10.21 -2.48
N SER A 70 -2.67 -11.26 -1.87
CA SER A 70 -1.94 -11.14 -0.60
C SER A 70 -0.53 -11.69 -0.75
N LEU A 71 0.48 -10.87 -0.53
CA LEU A 71 1.87 -11.26 -0.48
C LEU A 71 2.38 -11.03 0.95
N LEU A 72 2.84 -12.08 1.60
CA LEU A 72 3.29 -12.03 2.99
C LEU A 72 4.66 -12.68 3.11
N PHE A 73 5.62 -11.94 3.67
CA PHE A 73 6.96 -12.45 3.94
C PHE A 73 7.18 -12.48 5.45
N HIS A 74 7.46 -13.65 5.99
CA HIS A 74 7.83 -13.82 7.39
C HIS A 74 9.35 -13.84 7.53
N TRP A 75 9.91 -12.76 8.04
CA TRP A 75 11.32 -12.64 8.39
C TRP A 75 11.49 -13.00 9.85
N LYS A 76 11.99 -14.22 10.09
CA LYS A 76 12.13 -14.75 11.44
C LYS A 76 13.19 -14.01 12.25
N GLY A 77 12.80 -13.60 13.45
CA GLY A 77 13.67 -13.00 14.45
C GLY A 77 14.31 -14.03 15.40
N LYS A 78 15.04 -13.51 16.38
CA LYS A 78 15.64 -14.29 17.47
C LYS A 78 14.60 -14.72 18.49
N ASP A 79 13.51 -13.99 18.61
CA ASP A 79 12.42 -14.18 19.56
C ASP A 79 11.09 -13.99 18.81
N ASP A 80 10.25 -15.00 18.84
CA ASP A 80 8.94 -15.05 18.17
C ASP A 80 7.77 -14.66 19.09
N SER A 81 8.05 -14.28 20.34
CA SER A 81 7.02 -13.87 21.30
C SER A 81 6.25 -12.62 20.88
N VAL A 82 6.85 -11.80 20.03
CA VAL A 82 6.31 -10.54 19.51
C VAL A 82 6.59 -10.45 18.01
N CYS A 83 5.65 -9.93 17.23
CA CYS A 83 5.91 -9.60 15.84
C CYS A 83 5.50 -8.16 15.50
N ARG A 84 6.07 -7.66 14.41
CA ARG A 84 5.76 -6.38 13.80
C ARG A 84 5.41 -6.57 12.34
N VAL A 85 4.50 -5.76 11.85
CA VAL A 85 4.07 -5.80 10.45
C VAL A 85 4.40 -4.47 9.79
N LEU A 86 5.05 -4.53 8.64
CA LEU A 86 5.24 -3.41 7.74
C LEU A 86 4.36 -3.66 6.52
N MET A 87 3.46 -2.72 6.24
CA MET A 87 2.45 -2.86 5.20
C MET A 87 2.67 -1.88 4.05
N ALA A 88 2.17 -2.25 2.90
CA ALA A 88 1.94 -1.40 1.75
C ALA A 88 0.99 -2.13 0.79
N HIS A 89 0.55 -1.46 -0.27
CA HIS A 89 -0.16 -2.13 -1.36
C HIS A 89 0.56 -1.98 -2.70
N TYR A 90 0.26 -2.89 -3.64
CA TYR A 90 0.88 -2.89 -4.95
C TYR A 90 -0.11 -2.68 -6.09
N ASP A 91 -1.39 -2.65 -5.81
CA ASP A 91 -2.39 -2.19 -6.76
C ASP A 91 -2.39 -0.66 -6.86
N VAL A 92 -3.08 -0.16 -7.84
CA VAL A 92 -3.21 1.27 -8.12
C VAL A 92 -4.56 1.55 -8.74
N VAL A 93 -5.05 2.78 -8.58
CA VAL A 93 -6.24 3.25 -9.30
C VAL A 93 -5.97 3.44 -10.79
N SER A 94 -7.01 3.42 -11.60
CA SER A 94 -6.96 3.72 -13.02
C SER A 94 -6.45 5.14 -13.29
N VAL A 95 -6.09 5.40 -14.53
CA VAL A 95 -5.64 6.72 -14.97
C VAL A 95 -6.51 7.22 -16.15
N GLU A 96 -6.71 8.51 -16.19
CA GLU A 96 -7.20 9.20 -17.39
C GLU A 96 -5.97 9.75 -18.15
N PRO A 97 -5.55 9.11 -19.25
CA PRO A 97 -4.28 9.43 -19.90
C PRO A 97 -4.16 10.90 -20.35
N SER A 98 -5.28 11.51 -20.70
CA SER A 98 -5.33 12.92 -21.14
C SER A 98 -4.95 13.92 -20.04
N LEU A 99 -5.03 13.52 -18.76
CA LEU A 99 -4.68 14.37 -17.61
C LEU A 99 -3.21 14.20 -17.18
N TRP A 100 -2.47 13.27 -17.82
CA TRP A 100 -1.08 13.01 -17.46
C TRP A 100 -0.10 13.72 -18.39
N LYS A 101 0.89 14.39 -17.82
CA LYS A 101 1.98 15.03 -18.58
C LYS A 101 2.94 14.00 -19.20
N LYS A 102 3.04 12.82 -18.62
CA LYS A 102 3.89 11.71 -19.06
C LYS A 102 3.09 10.41 -18.96
N PRO A 103 3.42 9.37 -19.75
CA PRO A 103 2.76 8.07 -19.64
C PRO A 103 2.84 7.52 -18.23
N ALA A 104 1.67 7.26 -17.62
CA ALA A 104 1.53 6.96 -16.19
C ALA A 104 2.19 5.65 -15.74
N PHE A 105 2.43 4.71 -16.67
CA PHE A 105 2.98 3.39 -16.37
C PHE A 105 4.33 3.11 -17.03
N GLU A 106 5.08 4.14 -17.39
CA GLU A 106 6.42 3.95 -17.98
C GLU A 106 7.56 4.13 -16.99
N GLY A 107 7.29 4.65 -15.80
CA GLY A 107 8.31 4.87 -14.78
C GLY A 107 9.46 5.74 -15.31
N ILE A 108 9.12 6.94 -15.78
CA ILE A 108 10.07 7.86 -16.43
C ILE A 108 10.82 8.64 -15.35
N LEU A 109 12.14 8.50 -15.35
CA LEU A 109 13.02 9.36 -14.53
C LEU A 109 13.48 10.55 -15.36
N GLU A 110 13.11 11.75 -14.94
CA GLU A 110 13.50 12.99 -15.62
C GLU A 110 13.76 14.08 -14.58
N GLU A 111 14.89 14.76 -14.69
CA GLU A 111 15.31 15.86 -13.80
C GLU A 111 15.26 15.47 -12.30
N GLY A 112 15.59 14.21 -11.97
CA GLY A 112 15.56 13.70 -10.60
C GLY A 112 14.17 13.34 -10.08
N VAL A 113 13.13 13.42 -10.92
CA VAL A 113 11.75 13.05 -10.56
C VAL A 113 11.36 11.77 -11.29
N LEU A 114 10.91 10.77 -10.53
CA LEU A 114 10.33 9.55 -11.07
C LEU A 114 8.81 9.74 -11.25
N TRP A 115 8.37 9.75 -12.52
CA TRP A 115 6.98 9.90 -12.90
C TRP A 115 6.30 8.54 -13.05
N GLY A 116 5.16 8.36 -12.40
CA GLY A 116 4.34 7.18 -12.61
C GLY A 116 3.22 7.01 -11.60
N ARG A 117 2.15 6.30 -11.98
CA ARG A 117 1.06 5.89 -11.10
C ARG A 117 1.60 4.84 -10.11
N GLY A 118 1.41 5.08 -8.79
CA GLY A 118 1.90 4.21 -7.73
C GLY A 118 3.29 4.59 -7.19
N THR A 119 3.95 5.66 -7.69
CA THR A 119 5.23 6.12 -7.14
C THR A 119 5.10 6.58 -5.69
N LEU A 120 3.98 7.21 -5.33
CA LEU A 120 3.67 7.66 -3.98
C LEU A 120 2.72 6.68 -3.29
N ASP A 121 1.66 6.30 -3.97
CA ASP A 121 0.55 5.50 -3.48
C ASP A 121 0.49 4.16 -4.22
N THR A 122 1.04 3.02 -3.66
CA THR A 122 2.09 3.07 -2.63
C THR A 122 3.22 2.06 -2.92
N LYS A 123 3.48 1.76 -4.22
CA LYS A 123 4.65 0.96 -4.64
C LYS A 123 5.98 1.57 -4.14
N GLY A 124 6.01 2.90 -3.95
CA GLY A 124 7.15 3.57 -3.34
C GLY A 124 7.45 3.08 -1.94
N THR A 125 6.43 2.97 -1.08
CA THR A 125 6.56 2.43 0.28
C THR A 125 6.95 0.95 0.24
N LEU A 126 6.30 0.14 -0.61
CA LEU A 126 6.65 -1.26 -0.80
C LEU A 126 8.12 -1.41 -1.20
N ASN A 127 8.57 -0.64 -2.19
CA ASN A 127 9.97 -0.64 -2.62
C ASN A 127 10.91 -0.29 -1.47
N GLY A 128 10.62 0.78 -0.71
CA GLY A 128 11.43 1.19 0.44
C GLY A 128 11.56 0.09 1.50
N VAL A 129 10.45 -0.56 1.86
CA VAL A 129 10.44 -1.68 2.82
C VAL A 129 11.26 -2.86 2.29
N MET A 130 11.09 -3.22 1.02
CA MET A 130 11.82 -4.35 0.42
C MET A 130 13.31 -4.06 0.23
N GLN A 131 13.71 -2.84 -0.17
CA GLN A 131 15.12 -2.43 -0.26
C GLN A 131 15.81 -2.47 1.11
N ALA A 132 15.12 -1.98 2.15
CA ALA A 132 15.66 -2.02 3.52
C ALA A 132 15.86 -3.46 4.00
N ALA A 133 14.87 -4.33 3.78
CA ALA A 133 14.97 -5.74 4.14
C ALA A 133 16.09 -6.45 3.35
N GLU A 134 16.15 -6.25 2.03
CA GLU A 134 17.17 -6.82 1.14
C GLU A 134 18.58 -6.45 1.62
N LYS A 135 18.83 -5.16 1.89
CA LYS A 135 20.11 -4.67 2.38
C LYS A 135 20.47 -5.27 3.74
N LEU A 136 19.56 -5.20 4.71
CA LEU A 136 19.83 -5.70 6.06
C LEU A 136 20.10 -7.21 6.07
N ILE A 137 19.39 -7.99 5.24
CA ILE A 137 19.63 -9.43 5.10
C ILE A 137 21.02 -9.68 4.53
N VAL A 138 21.46 -8.93 3.50
CA VAL A 138 22.79 -9.05 2.93
C VAL A 138 23.88 -8.72 3.96
N GLU A 139 23.62 -7.77 4.83
CA GLU A 139 24.52 -7.39 5.93
C GLU A 139 24.51 -8.39 7.11
N GLY A 140 23.71 -9.45 7.02
CA GLY A 140 23.62 -10.48 8.04
C GLY A 140 22.80 -10.06 9.28
N PHE A 141 21.98 -9.00 9.14
CA PHE A 141 21.10 -8.58 10.23
C PHE A 141 20.00 -9.62 10.47
N VAL A 142 19.82 -9.95 11.75
CA VAL A 142 18.71 -10.79 12.22
C VAL A 142 17.86 -9.95 13.17
N PRO A 143 16.58 -9.75 12.89
CA PRO A 143 15.72 -8.95 13.76
C PRO A 143 15.62 -9.57 15.16
N GLN A 144 15.41 -8.72 16.17
CA GLN A 144 15.18 -9.22 17.53
C GLN A 144 13.87 -9.99 17.62
N ASN A 145 12.82 -9.47 17.01
CA ASN A 145 11.50 -10.11 16.94
C ASN A 145 11.11 -10.38 15.49
N ASP A 146 10.15 -11.23 15.29
CA ASP A 146 9.61 -11.53 13.97
C ASP A 146 9.09 -10.27 13.26
N ILE A 147 9.41 -10.14 11.98
CA ILE A 147 8.90 -9.09 11.11
C ILE A 147 8.09 -9.74 9.98
N TYR A 148 6.92 -9.21 9.74
CA TYR A 148 6.11 -9.54 8.58
C TYR A 148 6.10 -8.36 7.61
N LEU A 149 6.47 -8.61 6.34
CA LEU A 149 6.26 -7.67 5.26
C LEU A 149 4.97 -8.09 4.56
N ALA A 150 3.96 -7.24 4.59
CA ALA A 150 2.60 -7.58 4.19
C ALA A 150 2.13 -6.65 3.08
N PHE A 151 1.84 -7.20 1.90
CA PHE A 151 1.45 -6.39 0.74
C PHE A 151 0.14 -6.89 0.16
N SER A 152 -0.83 -5.98 0.03
CA SER A 152 -2.12 -6.25 -0.62
C SER A 152 -2.14 -5.74 -2.05
N GLY A 153 -2.93 -6.35 -2.89
CA GLY A 153 -3.05 -6.02 -4.31
C GLY A 153 -4.45 -5.58 -4.72
N ASN A 154 -5.26 -5.12 -3.79
CA ASN A 154 -6.60 -4.60 -4.01
C ASN A 154 -7.06 -3.69 -2.86
N GLU A 155 -6.14 -2.89 -2.33
CA GLU A 155 -6.39 -1.91 -1.28
C GLU A 155 -7.36 -0.85 -1.78
N GLU A 156 -7.10 -0.27 -2.94
CA GLU A 156 -7.84 0.82 -3.59
C GLU A 156 -9.32 0.49 -3.85
N THR A 157 -9.67 -0.79 -3.79
CA THR A 157 -11.05 -1.28 -3.98
C THR A 157 -11.65 -1.87 -2.72
N ASN A 158 -10.98 -1.77 -1.56
CA ASN A 158 -11.35 -2.42 -0.30
C ASN A 158 -11.54 -3.94 -0.47
N GLY A 159 -10.64 -4.57 -1.25
CA GLY A 159 -10.69 -6.00 -1.53
C GLY A 159 -10.16 -6.87 -0.40
N TYR A 160 -10.00 -8.16 -0.67
CA TYR A 160 -9.70 -9.16 0.35
C TYR A 160 -8.20 -9.33 0.66
N GLY A 161 -7.28 -8.61 0.00
CA GLY A 161 -5.84 -8.81 0.17
C GLY A 161 -5.36 -8.65 1.62
N ALA A 162 -5.65 -7.54 2.26
CA ALA A 162 -5.35 -7.35 3.68
C ALA A 162 -6.22 -8.20 4.61
N PRO A 163 -7.56 -8.35 4.41
CA PRO A 163 -8.38 -9.29 5.14
C PRO A 163 -7.88 -10.74 5.15
N ASP A 164 -7.36 -11.26 4.02
CA ASP A 164 -6.80 -12.60 3.93
C ASP A 164 -5.55 -12.76 4.81
N ILE A 165 -4.68 -11.75 4.86
CA ILE A 165 -3.53 -11.71 5.77
C ILE A 165 -4.00 -11.73 7.22
N VAL A 166 -5.02 -10.95 7.56
CA VAL A 166 -5.60 -10.93 8.91
C VAL A 166 -6.22 -12.28 9.26
N ALA A 167 -6.89 -12.93 8.32
CA ALA A 167 -7.44 -14.28 8.53
C ALA A 167 -6.34 -15.29 8.80
N TYR A 168 -5.25 -15.24 8.03
CA TYR A 168 -4.07 -16.07 8.26
C TYR A 168 -3.47 -15.83 9.66
N PHE A 169 -3.31 -14.58 10.07
CA PHE A 169 -2.79 -14.27 11.42
C PHE A 169 -3.71 -14.81 12.51
N LYS A 170 -5.02 -14.68 12.36
CA LYS A 170 -5.99 -15.25 13.31
C LYS A 170 -5.90 -16.76 13.40
N GLU A 171 -5.82 -17.43 12.25
CA GLU A 171 -5.66 -18.91 12.18
C GLU A 171 -4.39 -19.38 12.91
N LYS A 172 -3.29 -18.66 12.72
CA LYS A 172 -2.00 -18.99 13.34
C LYS A 172 -1.84 -18.44 14.75
N GLY A 173 -2.82 -17.73 15.30
CA GLY A 173 -2.73 -17.11 16.62
C GLY A 173 -1.72 -15.96 16.71
N ILE A 174 -1.31 -15.40 15.56
CA ILE A 174 -0.34 -14.31 15.49
C ILE A 174 -1.02 -12.99 15.87
N ARG A 175 -0.40 -12.26 16.80
CA ARG A 175 -0.87 -10.94 17.24
C ARG A 175 0.26 -9.92 17.11
N PRO A 176 0.22 -9.07 16.10
CA PRO A 176 1.23 -8.00 15.96
C PRO A 176 1.17 -7.03 17.13
N ALA A 177 2.36 -6.66 17.65
CA ALA A 177 2.50 -5.59 18.64
C ALA A 177 2.51 -4.21 17.97
N LEU A 178 2.89 -4.16 16.69
CA LEU A 178 2.90 -2.95 15.87
C LEU A 178 2.54 -3.34 14.44
N VAL A 179 1.65 -2.55 13.84
CA VAL A 179 1.41 -2.54 12.40
C VAL A 179 1.75 -1.14 11.92
N CYS A 180 2.68 -1.04 10.98
CA CYS A 180 3.04 0.21 10.32
C CYS A 180 2.57 0.10 8.87
N ASP A 181 1.58 0.89 8.55
CA ASP A 181 1.00 1.00 7.22
C ASP A 181 1.46 2.30 6.56
N GLU A 182 0.97 2.55 5.38
CA GLU A 182 1.18 3.78 4.66
C GLU A 182 0.35 4.95 5.22
N GLY A 183 0.45 6.09 4.56
CA GLY A 183 -0.32 7.27 4.87
C GLY A 183 0.44 8.24 5.77
N GLY A 184 -0.27 9.32 6.09
CA GLY A 184 0.33 10.45 6.77
C GLY A 184 1.20 11.32 5.84
N ALA A 185 1.47 12.52 6.29
CA ALA A 185 2.31 13.47 5.58
C ALA A 185 2.95 14.44 6.55
N VAL A 186 4.08 15.01 6.15
CA VAL A 186 4.59 16.23 6.78
C VAL A 186 3.96 17.40 6.03
N VAL A 187 3.13 18.15 6.74
CA VAL A 187 2.35 19.26 6.16
C VAL A 187 2.66 20.58 6.87
N ASP A 188 2.71 21.64 6.09
CA ASP A 188 2.97 22.99 6.60
C ASP A 188 1.65 23.72 6.87
N LYS A 189 1.60 24.46 7.99
CA LYS A 189 0.47 25.34 8.35
C LYS A 189 -0.91 24.66 8.41
N VAL A 190 -0.96 23.39 8.79
CA VAL A 190 -2.19 22.60 8.86
C VAL A 190 -3.13 23.04 9.97
N PHE A 191 -2.57 23.48 11.10
CA PHE A 191 -3.35 23.90 12.26
C PHE A 191 -3.21 25.40 12.53
N PRO A 192 -4.31 26.11 12.85
CA PRO A 192 -4.23 27.51 13.27
C PRO A 192 -3.28 27.69 14.45
N GLY A 193 -2.34 28.65 14.32
CA GLY A 193 -1.36 28.95 15.37
C GLY A 193 -0.10 28.07 15.36
N VAL A 194 -0.01 27.08 14.51
CA VAL A 194 1.20 26.26 14.32
C VAL A 194 1.95 26.74 13.09
N SER A 195 3.16 27.25 13.28
CA SER A 195 4.01 27.78 12.20
C SER A 195 5.03 26.77 11.66
N ALA A 196 5.28 25.69 12.38
CA ALA A 196 6.20 24.63 11.96
C ALA A 196 5.50 23.55 11.15
N PRO A 197 6.22 22.86 10.24
CA PRO A 197 5.70 21.64 9.61
C PRO A 197 5.34 20.59 10.65
N CYS A 198 4.24 19.88 10.42
CA CYS A 198 3.72 18.83 11.30
C CYS A 198 3.73 17.49 10.59
N ALA A 199 4.38 16.50 11.18
CA ALA A 199 4.22 15.09 10.78
C ALA A 199 2.91 14.57 11.38
N LEU A 200 1.99 14.15 10.51
CA LEU A 200 0.71 13.57 10.92
C LEU A 200 0.86 12.05 10.98
N ILE A 201 0.66 11.48 12.16
CA ILE A 201 0.72 10.04 12.38
C ILE A 201 -0.68 9.58 12.77
N GLY A 202 -1.33 8.78 11.89
CA GLY A 202 -2.57 8.08 12.22
C GLY A 202 -2.29 6.96 13.21
N ILE A 203 -3.05 6.89 14.29
CA ILE A 203 -2.90 5.85 15.32
C ILE A 203 -4.08 4.88 15.35
N ALA A 204 -5.08 5.11 14.53
CA ALA A 204 -6.25 4.26 14.39
C ALA A 204 -6.96 4.57 13.07
N GLU A 205 -7.65 3.58 12.55
CA GLU A 205 -8.49 3.70 11.36
C GLU A 205 -9.98 3.70 11.72
N LYS A 206 -10.76 4.46 10.95
CA LYS A 206 -12.22 4.47 11.06
C LYS A 206 -12.79 3.28 10.31
N GLY A 207 -13.90 2.73 10.81
CA GLY A 207 -14.68 1.77 10.04
C GLY A 207 -15.34 2.45 8.84
N LEU A 208 -15.33 1.77 7.69
CA LEU A 208 -16.07 2.16 6.49
C LEU A 208 -17.38 1.37 6.42
N CYS A 209 -18.46 2.07 6.15
CA CYS A 209 -19.77 1.45 5.91
C CYS A 209 -20.44 2.09 4.69
N ASN A 210 -20.65 1.29 3.64
CA ASN A 210 -21.40 1.70 2.47
C ASN A 210 -22.88 1.38 2.70
N VAL A 211 -23.74 2.39 2.72
CA VAL A 211 -25.18 2.23 2.92
C VAL A 211 -25.91 2.62 1.65
N ARG A 212 -26.72 1.70 1.13
CA ARG A 212 -27.61 1.97 -0.01
C ARG A 212 -29.04 2.17 0.49
N PHE A 213 -29.59 3.33 0.22
CA PHE A 213 -31.01 3.59 0.43
C PHE A 213 -31.74 3.37 -0.88
N SER A 214 -32.81 2.54 -0.86
CA SER A 214 -33.69 2.32 -2.00
C SER A 214 -35.09 2.72 -1.62
N VAL A 215 -35.71 3.56 -2.46
CA VAL A 215 -37.06 4.05 -2.26
C VAL A 215 -37.87 3.81 -3.53
N GLU A 216 -38.99 3.13 -3.37
CA GLU A 216 -39.95 2.92 -4.46
C GLU A 216 -41.02 4.00 -4.45
N GLY A 217 -41.35 4.50 -5.63
CA GLY A 217 -42.38 5.51 -5.81
C GLY A 217 -43.10 5.35 -7.15
N LYS A 218 -44.32 5.92 -7.23
CA LYS A 218 -45.04 5.99 -8.51
C LYS A 218 -44.34 7.00 -9.40
N GLY A 219 -44.06 6.60 -10.63
CA GLY A 219 -43.56 7.51 -11.66
C GLY A 219 -44.56 8.61 -11.96
N GLY A 220 -44.06 9.74 -12.48
CA GLY A 220 -44.86 10.92 -12.85
C GLY A 220 -44.09 11.83 -13.78
N HIS A 221 -44.71 12.86 -14.31
CA HIS A 221 -44.07 13.83 -15.17
C HIS A 221 -43.15 14.74 -14.35
N ALA A 222 -41.87 14.85 -14.76
CA ALA A 222 -40.87 15.59 -13.99
C ALA A 222 -41.14 17.07 -13.81
N SER A 223 -41.94 17.69 -14.71
CA SER A 223 -42.34 19.13 -14.59
C SER A 223 -43.45 19.36 -13.61
N ALA A 224 -44.13 18.31 -13.12
CA ALA A 224 -45.27 18.42 -12.17
C ALA A 224 -45.09 17.39 -11.06
N PRO A 225 -44.03 17.48 -10.25
CA PRO A 225 -43.80 16.54 -9.16
C PRO A 225 -44.89 16.65 -8.09
N PRO A 226 -45.32 15.53 -7.47
CA PRO A 226 -46.22 15.60 -6.33
C PRO A 226 -45.52 16.30 -5.14
N PRO A 227 -46.32 16.87 -4.18
CA PRO A 227 -45.79 17.55 -3.00
C PRO A 227 -44.81 16.68 -2.15
N HIS A 228 -44.93 15.36 -2.26
CA HIS A 228 -44.07 14.39 -1.59
C HIS A 228 -43.59 13.37 -2.59
N THR A 229 -42.34 13.51 -3.00
CA THR A 229 -41.66 12.50 -3.85
C THR A 229 -41.13 11.34 -2.99
N ALA A 230 -40.86 10.19 -3.62
CA ALA A 230 -40.29 9.05 -2.89
C ALA A 230 -38.98 9.37 -2.17
N VAL A 231 -38.15 10.26 -2.77
CA VAL A 231 -36.86 10.67 -2.18
C VAL A 231 -37.02 11.80 -1.16
N GLY A 232 -38.14 12.55 -1.20
CA GLY A 232 -38.41 13.68 -0.31
C GLY A 232 -39.26 13.35 0.93
N LYS A 233 -39.44 12.08 1.21
CA LYS A 233 -40.07 11.58 2.44
C LYS A 233 -38.99 11.16 3.44
#